data_4c49bbb4648ad37e004b65e9114bcb73
#
_entry.id   4c49bbb4648ad37e004b65e9114bcb73
#
_cell.length_a   1.000
_cell.length_b   1.000
_cell.length_c   1.000
_cell.angle_alpha   90.00
_cell.angle_beta   90.00
_cell.angle_gamma   90.00
#
_symmetry.space_group_name_H-M   'P 1'
#
loop_
_entity.id
_entity.type
_entity.pdbx_description
1 polymer ?
#
loop_
_entity_poly.entity_id
_entity_poly.type
_entity_poly.pdbx_seq_one_letter_code
_entity_poly.pdbx_strand_id
1 'polypeptide(L)'
;MSEGAPRASQIIDAQLTSLAEAVVARQYALQAGLWEGYGEDGREKSVRDAGYHLTYLSQALSVSDPSLFANYVAWTKALFAGLGFPDGVLVATLQCTSEVLNQHLPPGLSSVTDAFIATALETLGETSSSLPTYLEPDAPLTALAQDYLRLLLQGERRMASSLILDAVGAGASVKEIYLHVFQRTQREIGRLWQMNRLTVAQEHYCTAATQLIMSQLYPHIFATERIGHRAVVTCVGGELHELGARMVADFFEMEGWDAYYLGANTPAESVVGT
;
A
#
# COMPACT_ATOMS: atom_id res chain seq x y z
N MET A 1 -17.24 -20.98 12.63
CA MET A 1 -16.83 -19.79 11.87
C MET A 1 -15.90 -20.10 10.68
N SER A 2 -15.32 -21.31 10.56
CA SER A 2 -14.23 -21.56 9.58
C SER A 2 -14.63 -21.76 8.12
N GLU A 3 -15.85 -22.09 7.77
CA GLU A 3 -16.25 -22.33 6.35
C GLU A 3 -17.07 -21.19 5.71
N GLY A 4 -17.71 -20.35 6.51
CA GLY A 4 -18.60 -19.30 6.03
C GLY A 4 -17.85 -18.12 5.40
N ALA A 5 -16.73 -17.69 5.99
CA ALA A 5 -15.98 -16.52 5.53
C ALA A 5 -15.35 -16.76 4.14
N PRO A 6 -14.62 -17.88 3.87
CA PRO A 6 -14.09 -18.14 2.52
C PRO A 6 -15.19 -18.30 1.45
N ARG A 7 -16.36 -18.84 1.84
CA ARG A 7 -17.48 -18.96 0.91
C ARG A 7 -18.10 -17.60 0.59
N ALA A 8 -18.22 -16.69 1.56
CA ALA A 8 -18.66 -15.33 1.31
C ALA A 8 -17.69 -14.59 0.38
N SER A 9 -16.38 -14.74 0.59
CA SER A 9 -15.32 -14.21 -0.30
C SER A 9 -15.54 -14.63 -1.75
N GLN A 10 -15.71 -15.93 -2.02
CA GLN A 10 -15.93 -16.45 -3.38
C GLN A 10 -17.15 -15.82 -4.07
N ILE A 11 -18.25 -15.61 -3.33
CA ILE A 11 -19.44 -14.98 -3.89
C ILE A 11 -19.21 -13.50 -4.19
N ILE A 12 -18.52 -12.79 -3.30
CA ILE A 12 -18.17 -11.37 -3.49
C ILE A 12 -17.29 -11.22 -4.73
N ASP A 13 -16.25 -12.05 -4.88
CA ASP A 13 -15.35 -12.00 -6.03
C ASP A 13 -16.08 -12.28 -7.34
N ALA A 14 -16.99 -13.27 -7.35
CA ALA A 14 -17.78 -13.62 -8.53
C ALA A 14 -18.77 -12.51 -8.95
N GLN A 15 -19.17 -11.62 -8.03
CA GLN A 15 -20.15 -10.57 -8.26
C GLN A 15 -19.59 -9.17 -8.04
N LEU A 16 -18.26 -9.00 -8.03
CA LEU A 16 -17.57 -7.81 -7.59
C LEU A 16 -18.11 -6.52 -8.23
N THR A 17 -18.22 -6.50 -9.54
CA THR A 17 -18.68 -5.32 -10.31
C THR A 17 -20.12 -4.95 -9.97
N SER A 18 -21.03 -5.92 -9.98
CA SER A 18 -22.46 -5.68 -9.70
C SER A 18 -22.69 -5.24 -8.25
N LEU A 19 -21.93 -5.79 -7.30
CA LEU A 19 -22.00 -5.39 -5.90
C LEU A 19 -21.43 -3.97 -5.72
N ALA A 20 -20.33 -3.60 -6.37
CA ALA A 20 -19.78 -2.25 -6.33
C ALA A 20 -20.77 -1.22 -6.88
N GLU A 21 -21.41 -1.49 -7.99
CA GLU A 21 -22.46 -0.65 -8.57
C GLU A 21 -23.65 -0.49 -7.62
N ALA A 22 -24.08 -1.58 -6.97
CA ALA A 22 -25.18 -1.55 -6.01
C ALA A 22 -24.85 -0.73 -4.76
N VAL A 23 -23.62 -0.88 -4.22
CA VAL A 23 -23.12 -0.08 -3.07
C VAL A 23 -23.14 1.40 -3.42
N VAL A 24 -22.61 1.79 -4.59
CA VAL A 24 -22.58 3.19 -5.02
C VAL A 24 -23.98 3.71 -5.26
N ALA A 25 -24.86 2.95 -5.90
CA ALA A 25 -26.26 3.36 -6.09
C ALA A 25 -26.94 3.62 -4.74
N ARG A 26 -26.71 2.76 -3.74
CA ARG A 26 -27.27 2.93 -2.39
C ARG A 26 -26.67 4.16 -1.68
N GLN A 27 -25.37 4.38 -1.78
CA GLN A 27 -24.66 5.51 -1.17
C GLN A 27 -25.13 6.84 -1.79
N TYR A 28 -25.27 6.91 -3.12
CA TYR A 28 -25.74 8.10 -3.83
C TYR A 28 -27.19 8.42 -3.48
N ALA A 29 -28.03 7.41 -3.29
CA ALA A 29 -29.39 7.62 -2.81
C ALA A 29 -29.45 8.14 -1.37
N LEU A 30 -28.54 7.66 -0.50
CA LEU A 30 -28.48 8.06 0.91
C LEU A 30 -27.91 9.47 1.10
N GLN A 31 -26.94 9.88 0.29
CA GLN A 31 -26.15 11.11 0.41
C GLN A 31 -26.21 11.95 -0.88
N ALA A 32 -27.39 12.05 -1.54
CA ALA A 32 -27.54 12.67 -2.86
C ALA A 32 -26.90 14.06 -2.96
N GLY A 33 -27.12 14.95 -1.98
CA GLY A 33 -26.55 16.29 -1.99
C GLY A 33 -25.02 16.35 -1.94
N LEU A 34 -24.35 15.31 -1.46
CA LEU A 34 -22.89 15.23 -1.48
C LEU A 34 -22.36 14.87 -2.87
N TRP A 35 -23.07 13.96 -3.57
CA TRP A 35 -22.57 13.35 -4.80
C TRP A 35 -23.02 14.08 -6.08
N GLU A 36 -24.02 14.95 -6.02
CA GLU A 36 -24.52 15.72 -7.17
C GLU A 36 -23.44 16.51 -7.91
N GLY A 37 -22.44 17.03 -7.18
CA GLY A 37 -21.35 17.83 -7.74
C GLY A 37 -20.27 17.04 -8.50
N TYR A 38 -20.23 15.71 -8.37
CA TYR A 38 -19.15 14.90 -8.93
C TYR A 38 -19.39 14.38 -10.36
N GLY A 39 -20.65 14.44 -10.84
CA GLY A 39 -20.99 14.03 -12.20
C GLY A 39 -20.78 12.55 -12.47
N GLU A 40 -20.76 12.19 -13.77
CA GLU A 40 -20.61 10.79 -14.21
C GLU A 40 -19.21 10.24 -13.96
N ASP A 41 -18.16 11.01 -14.24
CA ASP A 41 -16.76 10.65 -13.95
C ASP A 41 -16.54 10.36 -12.46
N GLY A 42 -17.17 11.12 -11.58
CA GLY A 42 -17.13 10.86 -10.14
C GLY A 42 -17.81 9.57 -9.75
N ARG A 43 -18.93 9.24 -10.41
CA ARG A 43 -19.64 7.98 -10.19
C ARG A 43 -18.82 6.78 -10.62
N GLU A 44 -18.17 6.83 -11.78
CA GLU A 44 -17.27 5.76 -12.24
C GLU A 44 -16.11 5.53 -11.25
N LYS A 45 -15.49 6.60 -10.76
CA LYS A 45 -14.46 6.52 -9.71
C LYS A 45 -15.01 5.89 -8.43
N SER A 46 -16.20 6.29 -7.99
CA SER A 46 -16.86 5.71 -6.81
C SER A 46 -17.11 4.21 -6.96
N VAL A 47 -17.53 3.74 -8.14
CA VAL A 47 -17.73 2.29 -8.41
C VAL A 47 -16.40 1.54 -8.34
N ARG A 48 -15.33 2.09 -8.92
CA ARG A 48 -14.00 1.51 -8.83
C ARG A 48 -13.52 1.44 -7.38
N ASP A 49 -13.72 2.50 -6.59
CA ASP A 49 -13.30 2.57 -5.19
C ASP A 49 -14.12 1.62 -4.31
N ALA A 50 -15.43 1.49 -4.55
CA ALA A 50 -16.27 0.47 -3.93
C ALA A 50 -15.79 -0.95 -4.27
N GLY A 51 -15.32 -1.18 -5.51
CA GLY A 51 -14.67 -2.42 -5.90
C GLY A 51 -13.43 -2.71 -5.07
N TYR A 52 -12.58 -1.72 -4.77
CA TYR A 52 -11.44 -1.90 -3.87
C TYR A 52 -11.89 -2.28 -2.45
N HIS A 53 -12.89 -1.59 -1.89
CA HIS A 53 -13.40 -1.93 -0.55
C HIS A 53 -13.90 -3.38 -0.48
N LEU A 54 -14.65 -3.82 -1.49
CA LEU A 54 -15.15 -5.20 -1.58
C LEU A 54 -14.02 -6.21 -1.76
N THR A 55 -13.00 -5.89 -2.56
CA THR A 55 -11.82 -6.75 -2.74
C THR A 55 -11.06 -6.95 -1.44
N TYR A 56 -10.80 -5.87 -0.67
CA TYR A 56 -10.12 -5.98 0.62
C TYR A 56 -10.97 -6.76 1.64
N LEU A 57 -12.29 -6.57 1.65
CA LEU A 57 -13.20 -7.37 2.48
C LEU A 57 -13.15 -8.85 2.07
N SER A 58 -13.21 -9.14 0.77
CA SER A 58 -13.12 -10.51 0.24
C SER A 58 -11.81 -11.19 0.65
N GLN A 59 -10.68 -10.52 0.50
CA GLN A 59 -9.37 -11.06 0.90
C GLN A 59 -9.30 -11.34 2.40
N ALA A 60 -9.79 -10.44 3.24
CA ALA A 60 -9.88 -10.65 4.69
C ALA A 60 -10.76 -11.86 5.04
N LEU A 61 -11.91 -12.01 4.38
CA LEU A 61 -12.82 -13.15 4.53
C LEU A 61 -12.15 -14.46 4.08
N SER A 62 -11.39 -14.46 2.98
CA SER A 62 -10.73 -15.65 2.43
C SER A 62 -9.78 -16.30 3.43
N VAL A 63 -9.09 -15.50 4.24
CA VAL A 63 -8.17 -15.94 5.30
C VAL A 63 -8.79 -15.92 6.69
N SER A 64 -10.09 -15.56 6.80
CA SER A 64 -10.84 -15.47 8.06
C SER A 64 -10.21 -14.55 9.12
N ASP A 65 -9.60 -13.44 8.67
CA ASP A 65 -8.98 -12.44 9.53
C ASP A 65 -9.61 -11.04 9.35
N PRO A 66 -10.53 -10.62 10.25
CA PRO A 66 -11.18 -9.31 10.17
C PRO A 66 -10.21 -8.13 10.35
N SER A 67 -9.06 -8.35 10.99
CA SER A 67 -8.08 -7.29 11.24
C SER A 67 -7.49 -6.72 9.94
N LEU A 68 -7.39 -7.54 8.88
CA LEU A 68 -6.91 -7.09 7.57
C LEU A 68 -7.84 -6.04 6.96
N PHE A 69 -9.15 -6.27 7.04
CA PHE A 69 -10.12 -5.29 6.54
C PHE A 69 -10.17 -4.04 7.44
N ALA A 70 -10.11 -4.22 8.76
CA ALA A 70 -10.08 -3.11 9.70
C ALA A 70 -8.85 -2.19 9.48
N ASN A 71 -7.67 -2.76 9.26
CA ASN A 71 -6.45 -2.01 8.93
C ASN A 71 -6.58 -1.25 7.60
N TYR A 72 -7.16 -1.86 6.58
CA TYR A 72 -7.44 -1.19 5.32
C TYR A 72 -8.40 -0.01 5.50
N VAL A 73 -9.47 -0.17 6.28
CA VAL A 73 -10.44 0.89 6.56
C VAL A 73 -9.79 2.03 7.35
N ALA A 74 -8.94 1.72 8.32
CA ALA A 74 -8.14 2.72 9.06
C ALA A 74 -7.22 3.51 8.12
N TRP A 75 -6.56 2.84 7.18
CA TRP A 75 -5.76 3.48 6.14
C TRP A 75 -6.61 4.38 5.24
N THR A 76 -7.79 3.91 4.82
CA THR A 76 -8.72 4.67 3.97
C THR A 76 -9.24 5.93 4.67
N LYS A 77 -9.39 5.93 6.00
CA LYS A 77 -9.78 7.12 6.77
C LYS A 77 -8.81 8.28 6.56
N ALA A 78 -7.52 8.02 6.64
CA ALA A 78 -6.50 9.05 6.43
C ALA A 78 -6.52 9.56 4.97
N LEU A 79 -6.71 8.67 4.00
CA LEU A 79 -6.86 9.03 2.59
C LEU A 79 -8.08 9.94 2.37
N PHE A 80 -9.25 9.58 2.91
CA PHE A 80 -10.48 10.37 2.77
C PHE A 80 -10.34 11.75 3.42
N ALA A 81 -9.72 11.83 4.60
CA ALA A 81 -9.40 13.08 5.25
C ALA A 81 -8.46 13.96 4.40
N GLY A 82 -7.42 13.36 3.81
CA GLY A 82 -6.49 14.04 2.90
C GLY A 82 -7.17 14.56 1.63
N LEU A 83 -8.15 13.83 1.10
CA LEU A 83 -8.96 14.22 -0.06
C LEU A 83 -10.07 15.24 0.29
N GLY A 84 -10.26 15.54 1.56
CA GLY A 84 -11.26 16.52 2.03
C GLY A 84 -12.70 15.98 2.05
N PHE A 85 -12.89 14.65 2.06
CA PHE A 85 -14.23 14.09 2.25
C PHE A 85 -14.74 14.39 3.66
N PRO A 86 -16.05 14.71 3.79
CA PRO A 86 -16.66 14.92 5.09
C PRO A 86 -16.55 13.71 6.02
N ASP A 87 -16.44 13.96 7.31
CA ASP A 87 -16.52 12.90 8.32
C ASP A 87 -17.83 12.10 8.15
N GLY A 88 -17.76 10.80 8.30
CA GLY A 88 -18.90 9.91 8.16
C GLY A 88 -19.14 9.35 6.75
N VAL A 89 -18.50 9.87 5.69
CA VAL A 89 -18.63 9.30 4.32
C VAL A 89 -18.19 7.85 4.30
N LEU A 90 -17.04 7.55 4.89
CA LEU A 90 -16.53 6.17 4.96
C LEU A 90 -17.43 5.27 5.80
N VAL A 91 -17.98 5.77 6.90
CA VAL A 91 -18.98 5.04 7.71
C VAL A 91 -20.21 4.71 6.88
N ALA A 92 -20.74 5.70 6.15
CA ALA A 92 -21.90 5.49 5.27
C ALA A 92 -21.58 4.47 4.15
N THR A 93 -20.36 4.51 3.58
CA THR A 93 -19.92 3.52 2.58
C THR A 93 -19.94 2.10 3.15
N LEU A 94 -19.40 1.91 4.36
CA LEU A 94 -19.39 0.59 5.02
C LEU A 94 -20.80 0.10 5.38
N GLN A 95 -21.66 1.00 5.82
CA GLN A 95 -23.08 0.68 6.09
C GLN A 95 -23.82 0.29 4.81
N CYS A 96 -23.66 1.03 3.71
CA CYS A 96 -24.22 0.68 2.42
C CYS A 96 -23.68 -0.66 1.90
N THR A 97 -22.40 -0.95 2.15
CA THR A 97 -21.78 -2.24 1.80
C THR A 97 -22.45 -3.39 2.57
N SER A 98 -22.64 -3.25 3.89
CA SER A 98 -23.35 -4.23 4.71
C SER A 98 -24.79 -4.44 4.21
N GLU A 99 -25.56 -3.35 3.97
CA GLU A 99 -26.93 -3.44 3.46
C GLU A 99 -27.00 -4.19 2.13
N VAL A 100 -26.12 -3.89 1.19
CA VAL A 100 -26.09 -4.55 -0.13
C VAL A 100 -25.70 -6.03 0.01
N LEU A 101 -24.68 -6.35 0.82
CA LEU A 101 -24.28 -7.74 1.05
C LEU A 101 -25.37 -8.56 1.73
N ASN A 102 -26.14 -7.97 2.66
CA ASN A 102 -27.29 -8.60 3.28
C ASN A 102 -28.42 -8.94 2.30
N GLN A 103 -28.54 -8.20 1.19
CA GLN A 103 -29.53 -8.47 0.14
C GLN A 103 -29.07 -9.54 -0.86
N HIS A 104 -27.75 -9.71 -1.05
CA HIS A 104 -27.18 -10.55 -2.12
C HIS A 104 -26.59 -11.87 -1.58
N LEU A 105 -26.21 -11.92 -0.31
CA LEU A 105 -25.66 -13.12 0.29
C LEU A 105 -26.72 -13.93 1.03
N PRO A 106 -26.58 -15.27 1.10
CA PRO A 106 -27.40 -16.10 2.00
C PRO A 106 -27.29 -15.62 3.48
N PRO A 107 -28.36 -15.67 4.29
CA PRO A 107 -28.39 -15.10 5.65
C PRO A 107 -27.24 -15.54 6.57
N GLY A 108 -26.80 -16.79 6.45
CA GLY A 108 -25.67 -17.32 7.24
C GLY A 108 -24.30 -16.77 6.82
N LEU A 109 -24.16 -16.27 5.59
CA LEU A 109 -22.93 -15.64 5.09
C LEU A 109 -22.93 -14.13 5.31
N SER A 110 -24.09 -13.48 5.20
CA SER A 110 -24.21 -12.06 5.48
C SER A 110 -23.87 -11.71 6.92
N SER A 111 -24.27 -12.55 7.89
CA SER A 111 -23.87 -12.32 9.29
C SER A 111 -22.36 -12.40 9.52
N VAL A 112 -21.64 -13.16 8.72
CA VAL A 112 -20.17 -13.21 8.78
C VAL A 112 -19.56 -11.93 8.21
N THR A 113 -20.05 -11.45 7.07
CA THR A 113 -19.57 -10.16 6.50
C THR A 113 -19.88 -8.98 7.41
N ASP A 114 -21.04 -8.97 8.05
CA ASP A 114 -21.40 -7.95 9.03
C ASP A 114 -20.45 -7.92 10.23
N ALA A 115 -19.99 -9.07 10.72
CA ALA A 115 -19.01 -9.10 11.80
C ALA A 115 -17.66 -8.48 11.39
N PHE A 116 -17.20 -8.69 10.14
CA PHE A 116 -15.98 -8.06 9.62
C PHE A 116 -16.15 -6.54 9.46
N ILE A 117 -17.29 -6.11 8.95
CA ILE A 117 -17.59 -4.67 8.80
C ILE A 117 -17.75 -4.01 10.17
N ALA A 118 -18.37 -4.68 11.16
CA ALA A 118 -18.48 -4.16 12.51
C ALA A 118 -17.10 -3.93 13.16
N THR A 119 -16.18 -4.91 13.04
CA THR A 119 -14.80 -4.76 13.52
C THR A 119 -14.10 -3.57 12.86
N ALA A 120 -14.31 -3.36 11.56
CA ALA A 120 -13.74 -2.22 10.85
C ALA A 120 -14.34 -0.88 11.32
N LEU A 121 -15.64 -0.82 11.59
CA LEU A 121 -16.31 0.38 12.12
C LEU A 121 -15.84 0.72 13.54
N GLU A 122 -15.62 -0.28 14.40
CA GLU A 122 -15.04 -0.08 15.73
C GLU A 122 -13.64 0.50 15.64
N THR A 123 -12.76 -0.11 14.83
CA THR A 123 -11.40 0.37 14.58
C THR A 123 -11.40 1.78 14.02
N LEU A 124 -12.33 2.10 13.12
CA LEU A 124 -12.46 3.43 12.53
C LEU A 124 -12.77 4.50 13.60
N GLY A 125 -13.57 4.17 14.61
CA GLY A 125 -13.87 5.06 15.73
C GLY A 125 -12.64 5.43 16.57
N GLU A 126 -11.70 4.50 16.70
CA GLU A 126 -10.47 4.65 17.51
C GLU A 126 -9.28 5.23 16.74
N THR A 127 -9.31 5.16 15.41
CA THR A 127 -8.19 5.57 14.54
C THR A 127 -8.16 7.08 14.33
N SER A 128 -6.97 7.69 14.48
CA SER A 128 -6.73 9.07 14.07
C SER A 128 -6.61 9.20 12.55
N SER A 129 -7.13 10.30 12.00
CA SER A 129 -6.88 10.67 10.60
C SER A 129 -5.48 11.27 10.38
N SER A 130 -4.78 11.64 11.46
CA SER A 130 -3.40 12.14 11.40
C SER A 130 -2.42 10.97 11.51
N LEU A 131 -1.58 10.81 10.51
CA LEU A 131 -0.55 9.77 10.47
C LEU A 131 0.77 10.30 11.02
N PRO A 132 1.44 9.56 11.93
CA PRO A 132 2.77 9.92 12.40
C PRO A 132 3.78 9.88 11.24
N THR A 133 4.83 10.69 11.35
CA THR A 133 5.95 10.65 10.39
C THR A 133 6.79 9.39 10.56
N TYR A 134 7.35 8.90 9.45
CA TYR A 134 8.36 7.83 9.47
C TYR A 134 9.79 8.35 9.68
N LEU A 135 9.98 9.68 9.71
CA LEU A 135 11.27 10.33 9.95
C LEU A 135 11.36 10.86 11.39
N GLU A 136 11.28 9.93 12.33
CA GLU A 136 11.35 10.24 13.76
C GLU A 136 12.70 10.91 14.12
N PRO A 137 12.72 11.97 14.96
CA PRO A 137 13.92 12.75 15.24
C PRO A 137 15.09 11.95 15.80
N ASP A 138 14.80 10.98 16.67
CA ASP A 138 15.82 10.21 17.42
C ASP A 138 16.28 8.93 16.72
N ALA A 139 15.75 8.65 15.51
CA ALA A 139 16.14 7.44 14.81
C ALA A 139 17.46 7.63 14.02
N PRO A 140 18.22 6.54 13.76
CA PRO A 140 19.49 6.62 13.04
C PRO A 140 19.35 7.31 11.69
N LEU A 141 20.34 8.10 11.32
CA LEU A 141 20.44 8.83 10.03
C LEU A 141 19.22 9.69 9.67
N THR A 142 18.42 10.12 10.65
CA THR A 142 17.20 10.92 10.40
C THR A 142 17.52 12.22 9.67
N ALA A 143 18.56 12.96 10.04
CA ALA A 143 18.96 14.19 9.35
C ALA A 143 19.27 13.92 7.88
N LEU A 144 20.00 12.84 7.58
CA LEU A 144 20.30 12.42 6.22
C LEU A 144 19.02 12.05 5.44
N ALA A 145 18.10 11.32 6.08
CA ALA A 145 16.82 10.95 5.47
C ALA A 145 15.92 12.17 5.19
N GLN A 146 15.91 13.17 6.07
CA GLN A 146 15.18 14.42 5.88
C GLN A 146 15.75 15.24 4.71
N ASP A 147 17.08 15.38 4.63
CA ASP A 147 17.73 16.07 3.53
C ASP A 147 17.52 15.33 2.21
N TYR A 148 17.60 14.01 2.21
CA TYR A 148 17.31 13.17 1.06
C TYR A 148 15.88 13.36 0.57
N LEU A 149 14.87 13.27 1.45
CA LEU A 149 13.48 13.54 1.12
C LEU A 149 13.29 14.94 0.51
N ARG A 150 13.87 15.96 1.16
CA ARG A 150 13.77 17.35 0.68
C ARG A 150 14.30 17.49 -0.74
N LEU A 151 15.46 16.91 -1.05
CA LEU A 151 16.07 16.97 -2.39
C LEU A 151 15.22 16.24 -3.43
N LEU A 152 14.66 15.07 -3.07
CA LEU A 152 13.74 14.33 -3.96
C LEU A 152 12.50 15.17 -4.29
N LEU A 153 11.87 15.78 -3.28
CA LEU A 153 10.66 16.59 -3.46
C LEU A 153 10.92 17.88 -4.26
N GLN A 154 12.16 18.38 -4.27
CA GLN A 154 12.60 19.52 -5.09
C GLN A 154 12.99 19.11 -6.53
N GLY A 155 12.98 17.82 -6.86
CA GLY A 155 13.41 17.32 -8.17
C GLY A 155 14.94 17.24 -8.33
N GLU A 156 15.70 17.44 -7.26
CA GLU A 156 17.16 17.55 -7.23
C GLU A 156 17.83 16.16 -7.10
N ARG A 157 17.50 15.22 -8.00
CA ARG A 157 18.01 13.84 -7.91
C ARG A 157 19.53 13.72 -7.97
N ARG A 158 20.22 14.67 -8.66
CA ARG A 158 21.68 14.66 -8.70
C ARG A 158 22.28 14.96 -7.34
N MET A 159 21.73 15.96 -6.66
CA MET A 159 22.14 16.31 -5.29
C MET A 159 21.77 15.21 -4.30
N ALA A 160 20.59 14.61 -4.45
CA ALA A 160 20.19 13.46 -3.65
C ALA A 160 21.14 12.26 -3.86
N SER A 161 21.57 11.99 -5.09
CA SER A 161 22.57 10.96 -5.38
C SER A 161 23.91 11.27 -4.72
N SER A 162 24.45 12.48 -4.89
CA SER A 162 25.72 12.89 -4.27
C SER A 162 25.64 12.78 -2.75
N LEU A 163 24.53 13.22 -2.13
CA LEU A 163 24.33 13.15 -0.68
C LEU A 163 24.47 11.69 -0.15
N ILE A 164 23.90 10.72 -0.87
CA ILE A 164 23.97 9.31 -0.47
C ILE A 164 25.37 8.74 -0.70
N LEU A 165 25.98 9.02 -1.85
CA LEU A 165 27.33 8.53 -2.17
C LEU A 165 28.37 9.11 -1.22
N ASP A 166 28.26 10.38 -0.85
CA ASP A 166 29.13 11.03 0.13
C ASP A 166 28.97 10.41 1.53
N ALA A 167 27.74 10.09 1.93
CA ALA A 167 27.48 9.40 3.20
C ALA A 167 28.13 8.00 3.24
N VAL A 168 28.04 7.23 2.14
CA VAL A 168 28.70 5.93 2.02
C VAL A 168 30.23 6.11 2.00
N GLY A 169 30.75 7.09 1.28
CA GLY A 169 32.17 7.44 1.29
C GLY A 169 32.69 7.87 2.66
N ALA A 170 31.84 8.45 3.52
CA ALA A 170 32.13 8.80 4.89
C ALA A 170 31.99 7.63 5.89
N GLY A 171 31.61 6.43 5.41
CA GLY A 171 31.59 5.21 6.21
C GLY A 171 30.19 4.69 6.59
N ALA A 172 29.10 5.32 6.16
CA ALA A 172 27.78 4.72 6.32
C ALA A 172 27.67 3.46 5.45
N SER A 173 27.23 2.36 6.02
CA SER A 173 27.04 1.13 5.26
C SER A 173 25.82 1.23 4.33
N VAL A 174 25.86 0.51 3.19
CA VAL A 174 24.70 0.42 2.29
C VAL A 174 23.46 -0.10 3.02
N LYS A 175 23.64 -1.03 3.96
CA LYS A 175 22.58 -1.60 4.78
C LYS A 175 21.89 -0.52 5.65
N GLU A 176 22.67 0.37 6.26
CA GLU A 176 22.14 1.49 7.05
C GLU A 176 21.41 2.51 6.15
N ILE A 177 21.96 2.82 4.97
CA ILE A 177 21.30 3.69 3.98
C ILE A 177 19.95 3.09 3.57
N TYR A 178 19.89 1.78 3.29
CA TYR A 178 18.63 1.12 2.91
C TYR A 178 17.60 1.18 4.02
N LEU A 179 17.96 0.80 5.25
CA LEU A 179 17.02 0.69 6.35
C LEU A 179 16.62 2.06 6.93
N HIS A 180 17.57 2.98 7.04
CA HIS A 180 17.35 4.22 7.78
C HIS A 180 17.10 5.44 6.89
N VAL A 181 17.51 5.37 5.61
CA VAL A 181 17.25 6.46 4.66
C VAL A 181 16.18 6.05 3.66
N PHE A 182 16.45 5.08 2.78
CA PHE A 182 15.54 4.79 1.67
C PHE A 182 14.19 4.24 2.14
N GLN A 183 14.16 3.21 2.99
CA GLN A 183 12.91 2.62 3.47
C GLN A 183 12.04 3.66 4.17
N ARG A 184 12.62 4.45 5.07
CA ARG A 184 11.88 5.46 5.84
C ARG A 184 11.40 6.60 4.95
N THR A 185 12.24 7.08 4.02
CA THR A 185 11.86 8.13 3.08
C THR A 185 10.75 7.67 2.13
N GLN A 186 10.80 6.45 1.61
CA GLN A 186 9.74 5.92 0.75
C GLN A 186 8.41 5.75 1.48
N ARG A 187 8.44 5.30 2.74
CA ARG A 187 7.24 5.26 3.61
C ARG A 187 6.69 6.66 3.88
N GLU A 188 7.56 7.64 4.10
CA GLU A 188 7.16 9.03 4.31
C GLU A 188 6.54 9.64 3.05
N ILE A 189 7.08 9.35 1.87
CA ILE A 189 6.51 9.74 0.58
C ILE A 189 5.11 9.14 0.41
N GLY A 190 4.93 7.85 0.70
CA GLY A 190 3.63 7.19 0.69
C GLY A 190 2.64 7.81 1.68
N ARG A 191 3.08 8.15 2.90
CA ARG A 191 2.28 8.86 3.89
C ARG A 191 1.84 10.24 3.39
N LEU A 192 2.75 11.01 2.80
CA LEU A 192 2.44 12.33 2.25
C LEU A 192 1.46 12.24 1.08
N TRP A 193 1.61 11.24 0.22
CA TRP A 193 0.66 10.94 -0.84
C TRP A 193 -0.72 10.58 -0.28
N GLN A 194 -0.80 9.68 0.70
CA GLN A 194 -2.05 9.29 1.35
C GLN A 194 -2.77 10.48 1.98
N MET A 195 -2.02 11.46 2.50
CA MET A 195 -2.56 12.70 3.04
C MET A 195 -2.84 13.78 1.98
N ASN A 196 -2.79 13.42 0.69
CA ASN A 196 -2.97 14.33 -0.46
C ASN A 196 -1.99 15.54 -0.45
N ARG A 197 -0.79 15.35 0.10
CA ARG A 197 0.29 16.35 0.12
C ARG A 197 1.29 16.16 -1.02
N LEU A 198 1.22 15.04 -1.71
CA LEU A 198 2.00 14.72 -2.90
C LEU A 198 1.07 14.15 -3.98
N THR A 199 1.37 14.48 -5.22
CA THR A 199 0.73 13.85 -6.37
C THR A 199 1.35 12.49 -6.66
N VAL A 200 0.62 11.61 -7.36
CA VAL A 200 1.14 10.33 -7.87
C VAL A 200 2.41 10.52 -8.70
N ALA A 201 2.47 11.59 -9.52
CA ALA A 201 3.65 11.87 -10.34
C ALA A 201 4.89 12.19 -9.50
N GLN A 202 4.73 12.92 -8.39
CA GLN A 202 5.84 13.19 -7.45
C GLN A 202 6.30 11.93 -6.74
N GLU A 203 5.35 11.09 -6.29
CA GLU A 203 5.66 9.80 -5.67
C GLU A 203 6.46 8.91 -6.64
N HIS A 204 5.99 8.74 -7.88
CA HIS A 204 6.68 7.96 -8.91
C HIS A 204 8.08 8.50 -9.23
N TYR A 205 8.24 9.83 -9.31
CA TYR A 205 9.55 10.45 -9.50
C TYR A 205 10.51 10.10 -8.36
N CYS A 206 10.05 10.19 -7.10
CA CYS A 206 10.87 9.87 -5.92
C CYS A 206 11.29 8.40 -5.91
N THR A 207 10.37 7.49 -6.24
CA THR A 207 10.64 6.05 -6.34
C THR A 207 11.65 5.76 -7.45
N ALA A 208 11.47 6.29 -8.66
CA ALA A 208 12.40 6.11 -9.77
C ALA A 208 13.80 6.70 -9.49
N ALA A 209 13.86 7.88 -8.85
CA ALA A 209 15.13 8.48 -8.44
C ALA A 209 15.86 7.60 -7.41
N THR A 210 15.13 7.03 -6.44
CA THR A 210 15.70 6.12 -5.44
C THR A 210 16.23 4.85 -6.09
N GLN A 211 15.52 4.24 -7.02
CA GLN A 211 16.00 3.06 -7.77
C GLN A 211 17.28 3.33 -8.54
N LEU A 212 17.39 4.52 -9.17
CA LEU A 212 18.59 4.94 -9.86
C LEU A 212 19.78 5.08 -8.90
N ILE A 213 19.57 5.65 -7.70
CA ILE A 213 20.61 5.83 -6.69
C ILE A 213 21.03 4.47 -6.09
N MET A 214 20.09 3.57 -5.83
CA MET A 214 20.39 2.19 -5.43
C MET A 214 21.33 1.50 -6.43
N SER A 215 21.10 1.70 -7.73
CA SER A 215 21.96 1.13 -8.77
C SER A 215 23.41 1.63 -8.71
N GLN A 216 23.66 2.83 -8.20
CA GLN A 216 25.00 3.36 -8.02
C GLN A 216 25.76 2.76 -6.82
N LEU A 217 25.04 2.08 -5.91
CA LEU A 217 25.61 1.43 -4.74
C LEU A 217 26.08 -0.02 -5.00
N TYR A 218 25.80 -0.60 -6.16
CA TYR A 218 26.18 -1.96 -6.50
C TYR A 218 27.68 -2.29 -6.36
N PRO A 219 28.64 -1.38 -6.64
CA PRO A 219 30.05 -1.67 -6.35
C PRO A 219 30.33 -2.02 -4.88
N HIS A 220 29.52 -1.49 -3.96
CA HIS A 220 29.64 -1.81 -2.53
C HIS A 220 28.88 -3.09 -2.15
N ILE A 221 27.83 -3.45 -2.88
CA ILE A 221 27.00 -4.65 -2.65
C ILE A 221 27.72 -5.90 -3.15
N PHE A 222 28.33 -5.83 -4.36
CA PHE A 222 29.00 -6.97 -4.99
C PHE A 222 30.42 -7.22 -4.49
N ALA A 223 30.88 -6.51 -3.49
CA ALA A 223 32.21 -6.72 -2.90
C ALA A 223 32.30 -7.96 -2.02
N THR A 224 31.17 -8.55 -1.61
CA THR A 224 31.12 -9.73 -0.73
C THR A 224 31.41 -11.02 -1.52
N GLU A 225 32.27 -11.90 -0.94
CA GLU A 225 32.58 -13.22 -1.51
C GLU A 225 31.34 -14.10 -1.55
N ARG A 226 31.15 -14.84 -2.66
CA ARG A 226 30.01 -15.73 -2.85
C ARG A 226 30.09 -16.96 -1.97
N ILE A 227 29.01 -17.32 -1.30
CA ILE A 227 28.90 -18.49 -0.42
C ILE A 227 28.25 -19.71 -1.09
N GLY A 228 27.90 -19.60 -2.39
CA GLY A 228 27.33 -20.68 -3.20
C GLY A 228 25.83 -20.91 -3.03
N HIS A 229 25.13 -20.02 -2.34
CA HIS A 229 23.66 -20.03 -2.23
C HIS A 229 23.02 -19.12 -3.26
N ARG A 230 21.80 -19.48 -3.68
CA ARG A 230 20.99 -18.71 -4.63
C ARG A 230 19.65 -18.31 -4.02
N ALA A 231 19.14 -17.14 -4.41
CA ALA A 231 17.82 -16.66 -4.05
C ALA A 231 17.13 -16.07 -5.29
N VAL A 232 15.84 -16.34 -5.45
CA VAL A 232 15.00 -15.65 -6.42
C VAL A 232 14.07 -14.74 -5.63
N VAL A 233 14.05 -13.46 -5.97
CA VAL A 233 13.25 -12.45 -5.30
C VAL A 233 12.36 -11.73 -6.31
N THR A 234 11.04 -11.75 -6.07
CA THR A 234 10.05 -11.10 -6.92
C THR A 234 8.85 -10.63 -6.10
N CYS A 235 8.05 -9.73 -6.65
CA CYS A 235 6.75 -9.40 -6.08
C CYS A 235 5.69 -10.43 -6.51
N VAL A 236 4.64 -10.58 -5.71
CA VAL A 236 3.47 -11.39 -6.08
C VAL A 236 2.77 -10.80 -7.30
N GLY A 237 2.00 -11.63 -8.01
CA GLY A 237 1.25 -11.18 -9.18
C GLY A 237 0.33 -9.99 -8.84
N GLY A 238 0.34 -8.95 -9.68
CA GLY A 238 -0.41 -7.72 -9.48
C GLY A 238 0.26 -6.68 -8.57
N GLU A 239 1.30 -7.02 -7.80
CA GLU A 239 2.02 -6.07 -6.94
C GLU A 239 3.05 -5.29 -7.76
N LEU A 240 2.95 -3.94 -7.71
CA LEU A 240 3.83 -3.02 -8.42
C LEU A 240 4.85 -2.32 -7.50
N HIS A 241 4.69 -2.41 -6.17
CA HIS A 241 5.61 -1.83 -5.19
C HIS A 241 6.86 -2.71 -5.04
N GLU A 242 7.76 -2.61 -6.00
CA GLU A 242 8.91 -3.51 -6.14
C GLU A 242 10.15 -3.11 -5.33
N LEU A 243 10.23 -1.86 -4.85
CA LEU A 243 11.44 -1.34 -4.22
C LEU A 243 11.85 -2.15 -2.97
N GLY A 244 10.86 -2.58 -2.18
CA GLY A 244 11.09 -3.44 -1.01
C GLY A 244 11.66 -4.80 -1.38
N ALA A 245 11.14 -5.43 -2.44
CA ALA A 245 11.65 -6.70 -2.95
C ALA A 245 13.09 -6.56 -3.47
N ARG A 246 13.39 -5.46 -4.18
CA ARG A 246 14.75 -5.14 -4.63
C ARG A 246 15.72 -5.00 -3.44
N MET A 247 15.31 -4.28 -2.38
CA MET A 247 16.13 -4.17 -1.16
C MET A 247 16.42 -5.52 -0.53
N VAL A 248 15.43 -6.44 -0.51
CA VAL A 248 15.61 -7.80 0.01
C VAL A 248 16.62 -8.57 -0.85
N ALA A 249 16.53 -8.49 -2.18
CA ALA A 249 17.52 -9.12 -3.07
C ALA A 249 18.93 -8.58 -2.81
N ASP A 250 19.07 -7.27 -2.69
CA ASP A 250 20.36 -6.62 -2.43
C ASP A 250 20.92 -7.03 -1.04
N PHE A 251 20.07 -7.28 -0.03
CA PHE A 251 20.52 -7.81 1.26
C PHE A 251 21.05 -9.23 1.14
N PHE A 252 20.44 -10.09 0.33
CA PHE A 252 21.00 -11.41 0.04
C PHE A 252 22.37 -11.31 -0.66
N GLU A 253 22.51 -10.38 -1.62
CA GLU A 253 23.80 -10.11 -2.28
C GLU A 253 24.88 -9.67 -1.28
N MET A 254 24.56 -8.78 -0.34
CA MET A 254 25.48 -8.32 0.70
C MET A 254 25.93 -9.43 1.65
N GLU A 255 25.14 -10.50 1.80
CA GLU A 255 25.47 -11.69 2.59
C GLU A 255 26.13 -12.79 1.74
N GLY A 256 26.51 -12.51 0.48
CA GLY A 256 27.24 -13.42 -0.41
C GLY A 256 26.37 -14.41 -1.19
N TRP A 257 25.06 -14.26 -1.19
CA TRP A 257 24.16 -15.04 -2.04
C TRP A 257 24.21 -14.53 -3.48
N ASP A 258 23.86 -15.38 -4.41
CA ASP A 258 23.62 -15.03 -5.82
C ASP A 258 22.10 -14.77 -5.98
N ALA A 259 21.69 -13.50 -5.93
CA ALA A 259 20.28 -13.13 -5.89
C ALA A 259 19.74 -12.72 -7.27
N TYR A 260 18.71 -13.41 -7.71
CA TYR A 260 18.00 -13.13 -8.96
C TYR A 260 16.77 -12.25 -8.64
N TYR A 261 16.90 -10.96 -8.84
CA TYR A 261 15.79 -10.04 -8.70
C TYR A 261 14.98 -9.95 -10.01
N LEU A 262 13.71 -10.39 -9.98
CA LEU A 262 12.85 -10.46 -11.15
C LEU A 262 11.87 -9.27 -11.28
N GLY A 263 11.85 -8.37 -10.30
CA GLY A 263 10.99 -7.17 -10.34
C GLY A 263 9.54 -7.42 -9.93
N ALA A 264 8.69 -6.49 -10.37
CA ALA A 264 7.26 -6.49 -10.09
C ALA A 264 6.47 -7.39 -11.04
N ASN A 265 5.30 -7.84 -10.57
CA ASN A 265 4.26 -8.49 -11.39
C ASN A 265 4.75 -9.66 -12.26
N THR A 266 5.67 -10.48 -11.75
CA THR A 266 6.18 -11.65 -12.47
C THR A 266 5.19 -12.82 -12.35
N PRO A 267 4.79 -13.47 -13.45
CA PRO A 267 3.92 -14.64 -13.40
C PRO A 267 4.51 -15.78 -12.57
N ALA A 268 3.74 -16.35 -11.65
CA ALA A 268 4.22 -17.36 -10.71
C ALA A 268 4.79 -18.60 -11.42
N GLU A 269 4.20 -19.03 -12.52
CA GLU A 269 4.65 -20.16 -13.35
C GLU A 269 6.03 -19.90 -13.98
N SER A 270 6.37 -18.63 -14.26
CA SER A 270 7.67 -18.26 -14.80
C SER A 270 8.76 -18.27 -13.74
N VAL A 271 8.42 -17.99 -12.47
CA VAL A 271 9.38 -18.00 -11.35
C VAL A 271 9.88 -19.41 -11.08
N VAL A 272 9.02 -20.43 -11.17
CA VAL A 272 9.37 -21.83 -10.89
C VAL A 272 10.38 -22.38 -11.91
N GLY A 273 10.47 -21.80 -13.10
CA GLY A 273 11.42 -22.21 -14.15
C GLY A 273 12.79 -21.50 -14.09
N THR A 274 12.94 -20.55 -13.18
CA THR A 274 14.17 -19.77 -12.99
C THR A 274 15.08 -20.41 -11.96
#